data_e74006281c165a40e26f077ad0550e55
#
_entry.id   e74006281c165a40e26f077ad0550e55
#
_cell.length_a   1.000
_cell.length_b   1.000
_cell.length_c   1.000
_cell.angle_alpha   90.00
_cell.angle_beta   90.00
_cell.angle_gamma   90.00
#
_symmetry.space_group_name_H-M   'P 1'
#
loop_
_entity.id
_entity.type
_entity.pdbx_description
1 polymer ?
#
loop_
_entity_poly.entity_id
_entity_poly.type
_entity_poly.pdbx_seq_one_letter_code
_entity_poly.pdbx_strand_id
1 'polypeptide(L)'
;MKIFLFILFCISISYSQSYTPSDSKETHPSTKTIKIKSSVKLSDTIKETSGLLFFDNQIWTHNDDSDSTIYGLDTSGVIQKKITLKQIKNKDWEAISQDSLYIYIGNFGNNYRGNRNDLCIYRIEKKSFYDTTPIIDTIAFSYAKQTDFSVQKANTTNFDCEAFVILKDSIYLFTKEWSSRKTSIYSVPKTPGNYTAQHQETLNVKGLITDATVLPTKKGIVLCGYSKTLQPFVFVIDDYQNNAFWKGKKRKIKIKLPFHQIEGITTDDGKIFYLTNEATIKKPFINTSPQLHTIDLSSFLKSQNQK
;
A
#
# COMPACT_ATOMS: atom_id res chain seq x y z
N MET A 1 -31.85 67.91 54.08
CA MET A 1 -31.49 66.54 54.34
C MET A 1 -30.78 66.02 53.08
N LYS A 2 -29.42 66.01 53.04
CA LYS A 2 -28.64 65.62 51.84
C LYS A 2 -28.22 64.14 52.04
N ILE A 3 -28.68 63.32 51.12
CA ILE A 3 -28.32 61.89 51.07
C ILE A 3 -27.04 61.77 50.20
N PHE A 4 -25.97 61.36 50.78
CA PHE A 4 -24.71 60.98 50.06
C PHE A 4 -24.83 59.55 49.56
N LEU A 5 -24.76 59.39 48.28
CA LEU A 5 -24.71 58.06 47.64
C LEU A 5 -23.22 57.69 47.47
N PHE A 6 -22.75 56.64 48.16
CA PHE A 6 -21.41 56.06 47.99
C PHE A 6 -21.48 55.04 46.85
N ILE A 7 -20.79 55.32 45.73
CA ILE A 7 -20.61 54.34 44.64
C ILE A 7 -19.30 53.58 44.92
N LEU A 8 -19.41 52.29 45.28
CA LEU A 8 -18.27 51.36 45.37
C LEU A 8 -17.87 50.96 43.94
N PHE A 9 -16.64 51.32 43.54
CA PHE A 9 -16.03 50.86 42.32
C PHE A 9 -15.31 49.51 42.62
N CYS A 10 -15.88 48.39 42.19
CA CYS A 10 -15.18 47.09 42.19
C CYS A 10 -14.27 47.03 40.99
N ILE A 11 -12.96 47.10 41.21
CA ILE A 11 -11.93 46.85 40.20
C ILE A 11 -11.75 45.34 40.12
N SER A 12 -12.30 44.69 39.10
CA SER A 12 -12.02 43.29 38.75
C SER A 12 -10.71 43.23 37.96
N ILE A 13 -9.66 42.75 38.60
CA ILE A 13 -8.39 42.42 37.93
C ILE A 13 -8.59 41.12 37.19
N SER A 14 -8.75 41.20 35.88
CA SER A 14 -8.75 40.01 34.98
C SER A 14 -7.30 39.60 34.74
N TYR A 15 -6.89 38.48 35.33
CA TYR A 15 -5.66 37.80 34.94
C TYR A 15 -5.89 37.12 33.61
N SER A 16 -5.38 37.67 32.53
CA SER A 16 -5.25 36.97 31.26
C SER A 16 -4.05 36.01 31.33
N GLN A 17 -4.31 34.73 31.54
CA GLN A 17 -3.32 33.72 31.25
C GLN A 17 -3.08 33.69 29.74
N SER A 18 -1.90 34.14 29.34
CA SER A 18 -1.39 33.95 27.99
C SER A 18 -1.16 32.46 27.73
N TYR A 19 -2.09 31.83 27.03
CA TYR A 19 -1.91 30.48 26.50
C TYR A 19 -0.90 30.58 25.36
N THR A 20 0.35 30.22 25.61
CA THR A 20 1.32 29.94 24.55
C THR A 20 0.98 28.58 23.96
N PRO A 21 0.59 28.50 22.66
CA PRO A 21 0.48 27.21 22.01
C PRO A 21 1.86 26.56 22.03
N SER A 22 1.99 25.40 22.64
CA SER A 22 3.18 24.58 22.47
C SER A 22 3.21 24.19 21.00
N ASP A 23 4.10 24.83 20.23
CA ASP A 23 4.51 24.38 18.91
C ASP A 23 5.08 22.97 19.06
N SER A 24 4.23 21.96 18.99
CA SER A 24 4.68 20.62 18.68
C SER A 24 5.21 20.69 17.25
N LYS A 25 6.51 20.95 17.09
CA LYS A 25 7.21 20.77 15.82
C LYS A 25 6.89 19.36 15.37
N GLU A 26 5.96 19.22 14.43
CA GLU A 26 5.89 18.02 13.60
C GLU A 26 7.29 17.83 13.03
N THR A 27 8.04 16.91 13.59
CA THR A 27 9.33 16.49 13.05
C THR A 27 9.03 15.86 11.70
N HIS A 28 9.12 16.66 10.64
CA HIS A 28 9.07 16.14 9.29
C HIS A 28 10.18 15.09 9.17
N PRO A 29 9.86 13.82 8.87
CA PRO A 29 10.87 12.81 8.73
C PRO A 29 11.84 13.25 7.64
N SER A 30 13.13 13.32 7.95
CA SER A 30 14.16 13.67 6.98
C SER A 30 14.00 12.74 5.78
N THR A 31 13.77 13.30 4.59
CA THR A 31 13.51 12.51 3.38
C THR A 31 14.81 11.88 2.94
N LYS A 32 15.11 10.71 3.49
CA LYS A 32 16.24 9.89 3.05
C LYS A 32 16.03 9.44 1.62
N THR A 33 17.12 9.22 0.88
CA THR A 33 17.07 8.81 -0.52
C THR A 33 17.88 7.53 -0.70
N ILE A 34 17.36 6.59 -1.49
CA ILE A 34 18.03 5.35 -1.85
C ILE A 34 18.26 5.27 -3.35
N LYS A 35 19.37 4.63 -3.76
CA LYS A 35 19.69 4.36 -5.17
C LYS A 35 19.20 2.96 -5.54
N ILE A 36 18.85 2.79 -6.80
CA ILE A 36 18.66 1.47 -7.41
C ILE A 36 20.01 0.75 -7.45
N LYS A 37 20.02 -0.55 -7.13
CA LYS A 37 21.19 -1.44 -7.30
C LYS A 37 21.26 -2.01 -8.70
N SER A 38 20.13 -2.48 -9.22
CA SER A 38 20.00 -3.01 -10.57
C SER A 38 18.61 -2.75 -11.14
N SER A 39 18.51 -2.71 -12.45
CA SER A 39 17.25 -2.64 -13.20
C SER A 39 17.36 -3.55 -14.41
N VAL A 40 16.35 -4.36 -14.65
CA VAL A 40 16.25 -5.21 -15.83
C VAL A 40 14.88 -5.02 -16.49
N LYS A 41 14.85 -5.00 -17.82
CA LYS A 41 13.60 -4.89 -18.57
C LYS A 41 12.82 -6.21 -18.43
N LEU A 42 11.52 -6.09 -18.13
CA LEU A 42 10.58 -7.21 -18.12
C LEU A 42 10.01 -7.48 -19.53
N SER A 43 9.44 -8.66 -19.70
CA SER A 43 8.69 -9.00 -20.91
C SER A 43 7.50 -8.07 -21.07
N ASP A 44 7.22 -7.69 -22.32
CA ASP A 44 6.01 -6.91 -22.65
C ASP A 44 4.70 -7.70 -22.39
N THR A 45 4.79 -9.02 -22.12
CA THR A 45 3.67 -9.84 -21.63
C THR A 45 3.14 -9.36 -20.26
N ILE A 46 4.01 -8.78 -19.43
CA ILE A 46 3.70 -8.26 -18.10
C ILE A 46 3.93 -6.74 -18.04
N LYS A 47 3.46 -6.02 -19.07
CA LYS A 47 3.66 -4.57 -19.20
C LYS A 47 2.90 -3.75 -18.15
N GLU A 48 1.81 -4.30 -17.61
CA GLU A 48 0.96 -3.73 -16.58
C GLU A 48 1.13 -4.49 -15.25
N THR A 49 2.42 -4.84 -14.94
CA THR A 49 2.76 -5.57 -13.70
C THR A 49 2.27 -4.83 -12.46
N SER A 50 1.42 -5.49 -11.66
CA SER A 50 0.84 -4.99 -10.43
C SER A 50 1.00 -6.01 -9.31
N GLY A 51 1.47 -5.54 -8.14
CA GLY A 51 1.80 -6.39 -7.00
C GLY A 51 2.99 -7.33 -7.19
N LEU A 52 3.72 -7.60 -6.12
CA LEU A 52 4.83 -8.57 -6.09
C LEU A 52 4.78 -9.47 -4.88
N LEU A 53 5.11 -10.75 -5.09
CA LEU A 53 5.24 -11.74 -4.04
C LEU A 53 6.53 -12.56 -4.24
N PHE A 54 7.34 -12.74 -3.19
CA PHE A 54 8.42 -13.74 -3.20
C PHE A 54 7.93 -15.04 -2.58
N PHE A 55 7.89 -16.10 -3.38
CA PHE A 55 7.44 -17.43 -2.97
C PHE A 55 8.12 -18.50 -3.83
N ASP A 56 8.53 -19.61 -3.23
CA ASP A 56 9.15 -20.76 -3.91
C ASP A 56 10.32 -20.36 -4.82
N ASN A 57 11.24 -19.53 -4.28
CA ASN A 57 12.42 -18.99 -4.96
C ASN A 57 12.12 -18.19 -6.24
N GLN A 58 10.90 -17.69 -6.38
CA GLN A 58 10.48 -16.87 -7.52
C GLN A 58 9.83 -15.58 -7.08
N ILE A 59 9.89 -14.58 -7.95
CA ILE A 59 9.15 -13.33 -7.84
C ILE A 59 7.88 -13.49 -8.67
N TRP A 60 6.73 -13.48 -8.01
CA TRP A 60 5.42 -13.61 -8.65
C TRP A 60 4.77 -12.26 -8.83
N THR A 61 4.17 -12.06 -10.00
CA THR A 61 3.39 -10.86 -10.36
C THR A 61 2.24 -11.23 -11.28
N HIS A 62 1.37 -10.29 -11.55
CA HIS A 62 0.28 -10.37 -12.53
C HIS A 62 0.14 -9.04 -13.27
N ASN A 63 -0.63 -8.97 -14.33
CA ASN A 63 -1.13 -7.71 -14.85
C ASN A 63 -2.35 -7.25 -14.05
N ASP A 64 -2.60 -5.95 -14.01
CA ASP A 64 -3.79 -5.36 -13.37
C ASP A 64 -5.08 -5.74 -14.10
N ASP A 65 -5.05 -5.87 -15.43
CA ASP A 65 -6.17 -6.29 -16.25
C ASP A 65 -5.80 -7.39 -17.26
N SER A 66 -6.69 -7.61 -18.23
CA SER A 66 -6.58 -8.39 -19.48
C SER A 66 -6.45 -9.90 -19.32
N ASP A 67 -5.71 -10.43 -18.35
CA ASP A 67 -5.59 -11.89 -18.17
C ASP A 67 -5.68 -12.30 -16.69
N SER A 68 -6.02 -13.57 -16.45
CA SER A 68 -6.05 -14.17 -15.12
C SER A 68 -4.81 -15.06 -14.88
N THR A 69 -3.63 -14.58 -15.25
CA THR A 69 -2.38 -15.32 -15.17
C THR A 69 -1.42 -14.69 -14.14
N ILE A 70 -0.84 -15.53 -13.30
CA ILE A 70 0.24 -15.18 -12.39
C ILE A 70 1.55 -15.64 -13.03
N TYR A 71 2.53 -14.75 -13.09
CA TYR A 71 3.83 -14.96 -13.72
C TYR A 71 4.92 -15.09 -12.67
N GLY A 72 5.61 -16.23 -12.65
CA GLY A 72 6.78 -16.48 -11.81
C GLY A 72 8.05 -16.09 -12.55
N LEU A 73 8.79 -15.16 -11.99
CA LEU A 73 10.05 -14.63 -12.53
C LEU A 73 11.22 -15.12 -11.70
N ASP A 74 12.37 -15.31 -12.32
CA ASP A 74 13.62 -15.34 -11.59
C ASP A 74 14.09 -13.92 -11.19
N THR A 75 15.19 -13.83 -10.44
CA THR A 75 15.74 -12.55 -9.99
C THR A 75 16.34 -11.70 -11.12
N SER A 76 16.48 -12.25 -12.33
CA SER A 76 16.87 -11.53 -13.54
C SER A 76 15.66 -11.03 -14.34
N GLY A 77 14.43 -11.27 -13.85
CA GLY A 77 13.18 -10.80 -14.47
C GLY A 77 12.69 -11.68 -15.62
N VAL A 78 13.27 -12.86 -15.82
CA VAL A 78 12.85 -13.79 -16.86
C VAL A 78 11.69 -14.64 -16.35
N ILE A 79 10.61 -14.75 -17.17
CA ILE A 79 9.44 -15.55 -16.85
C ILE A 79 9.83 -17.03 -16.89
N GLN A 80 9.74 -17.71 -15.75
CA GLN A 80 10.03 -19.14 -15.57
C GLN A 80 8.74 -19.97 -15.52
N LYS A 81 7.66 -19.40 -14.98
CA LYS A 81 6.38 -20.09 -14.79
C LYS A 81 5.21 -19.19 -15.14
N LYS A 82 4.09 -19.80 -15.55
CA LYS A 82 2.81 -19.14 -15.78
C LYS A 82 1.71 -20.01 -15.20
N ILE A 83 0.86 -19.43 -14.35
CA ILE A 83 -0.28 -20.11 -13.74
C ILE A 83 -1.54 -19.33 -14.10
N THR A 84 -2.36 -19.90 -14.96
CA THR A 84 -3.62 -19.28 -15.40
C THR A 84 -4.77 -19.79 -14.56
N LEU A 85 -5.42 -18.90 -13.83
CA LEU A 85 -6.54 -19.17 -12.92
C LEU A 85 -7.87 -19.07 -13.66
N LYS A 86 -8.24 -20.14 -14.37
CA LYS A 86 -9.45 -20.16 -15.23
C LYS A 86 -10.78 -20.00 -14.48
N GLN A 87 -10.79 -20.28 -13.18
CA GLN A 87 -11.98 -20.24 -12.32
C GLN A 87 -12.37 -18.82 -11.91
N ILE A 88 -11.47 -17.86 -12.05
CA ILE A 88 -11.67 -16.46 -11.63
C ILE A 88 -11.36 -15.51 -12.76
N LYS A 89 -11.93 -14.31 -12.67
CA LYS A 89 -11.71 -13.25 -13.66
C LYS A 89 -10.88 -12.15 -13.04
N ASN A 90 -9.88 -11.69 -13.78
CA ASN A 90 -9.24 -10.43 -13.53
C ASN A 90 -10.16 -9.30 -14.01
N LYS A 91 -10.70 -8.54 -13.07
CA LYS A 91 -11.46 -7.31 -13.38
C LYS A 91 -10.62 -6.07 -13.16
N ASP A 92 -9.72 -6.14 -12.15
CA ASP A 92 -8.82 -5.07 -11.75
C ASP A 92 -7.96 -5.62 -10.59
N TRP A 93 -6.96 -6.46 -10.92
CA TRP A 93 -6.08 -7.07 -9.92
C TRP A 93 -4.96 -6.09 -9.57
N GLU A 94 -4.81 -5.76 -8.28
CA GLU A 94 -3.88 -4.71 -7.87
C GLU A 94 -2.75 -5.20 -6.98
N ALA A 95 -2.91 -6.31 -6.30
CA ALA A 95 -1.88 -6.79 -5.38
C ALA A 95 -1.92 -8.31 -5.20
N ILE A 96 -0.77 -8.86 -4.84
CA ILE A 96 -0.59 -10.27 -4.47
C ILE A 96 0.16 -10.37 -3.14
N SER A 97 -0.30 -11.25 -2.24
CA SER A 97 0.31 -11.43 -0.93
C SER A 97 0.17 -12.88 -0.47
N GLN A 98 0.72 -13.24 0.71
CA GLN A 98 0.66 -14.61 1.22
C GLN A 98 0.64 -14.69 2.74
N ASP A 99 0.16 -15.82 3.23
CA ASP A 99 0.51 -16.35 4.56
C ASP A 99 1.20 -17.72 4.42
N SER A 100 1.26 -18.50 5.50
CA SER A 100 1.89 -19.83 5.47
C SER A 100 1.16 -20.83 4.58
N LEU A 101 -0.16 -20.70 4.39
CA LEU A 101 -1.02 -21.69 3.74
C LEU A 101 -1.56 -21.23 2.39
N TYR A 102 -1.71 -19.92 2.18
CA TYR A 102 -2.43 -19.35 1.05
C TYR A 102 -1.64 -18.25 0.35
N ILE A 103 -1.90 -18.14 -0.96
CA ILE A 103 -1.60 -16.95 -1.77
C ILE A 103 -2.91 -16.19 -1.96
N TYR A 104 -2.85 -14.87 -1.88
CA TYR A 104 -4.00 -13.99 -1.99
C TYR A 104 -3.81 -13.01 -3.13
N ILE A 105 -4.87 -12.78 -3.93
CA ILE A 105 -4.89 -11.82 -5.04
C ILE A 105 -6.02 -10.83 -4.79
N GLY A 106 -5.70 -9.55 -4.80
CA GLY A 106 -6.67 -8.48 -4.64
C GLY A 106 -7.33 -8.09 -5.96
N ASN A 107 -8.62 -8.41 -6.14
CA ASN A 107 -9.44 -7.98 -7.27
C ASN A 107 -10.31 -6.80 -6.84
N PHE A 108 -9.67 -5.66 -6.60
CA PHE A 108 -10.28 -4.55 -5.87
C PHE A 108 -9.92 -3.14 -6.38
N GLY A 109 -9.22 -3.01 -7.50
CA GLY A 109 -9.03 -1.73 -8.14
C GLY A 109 -10.37 -1.04 -8.43
N ASN A 110 -10.42 0.26 -8.27
CA ASN A 110 -11.65 1.04 -8.37
C ASN A 110 -11.40 2.46 -8.92
N ASN A 111 -10.29 2.65 -9.64
CA ASN A 111 -9.82 3.95 -10.11
C ASN A 111 -10.64 4.52 -11.28
N TYR A 112 -11.25 3.66 -12.12
CA TYR A 112 -11.91 4.08 -13.36
C TYR A 112 -13.21 4.85 -13.12
N ARG A 113 -14.13 4.30 -12.30
CA ARG A 113 -15.43 4.91 -12.00
C ARG A 113 -15.68 5.15 -10.51
N GLY A 114 -14.82 4.65 -9.62
CA GLY A 114 -14.94 4.82 -8.18
C GLY A 114 -16.16 4.16 -7.52
N ASN A 115 -16.91 3.35 -8.24
CA ASN A 115 -18.23 2.85 -7.83
C ASN A 115 -18.36 1.33 -7.80
N ARG A 116 -17.25 0.59 -7.79
CA ARG A 116 -17.29 -0.86 -7.67
C ARG A 116 -17.87 -1.31 -6.33
N ASN A 117 -18.76 -2.30 -6.38
CA ASN A 117 -19.41 -2.93 -5.23
C ASN A 117 -19.18 -4.45 -5.18
N ASP A 118 -18.28 -4.95 -6.03
CA ASP A 118 -17.93 -6.36 -6.19
C ASP A 118 -16.45 -6.62 -5.83
N LEU A 119 -15.91 -5.83 -4.90
CA LEU A 119 -14.53 -5.94 -4.45
C LEU A 119 -14.31 -7.26 -3.73
N CYS A 120 -13.22 -7.95 -4.06
CA CYS A 120 -12.90 -9.21 -3.40
C CYS A 120 -11.40 -9.50 -3.40
N ILE A 121 -11.02 -10.47 -2.55
CA ILE A 121 -9.71 -11.08 -2.51
C ILE A 121 -9.90 -12.55 -2.80
N TYR A 122 -9.21 -13.07 -3.79
CA TYR A 122 -9.12 -14.51 -4.04
C TYR A 122 -8.05 -15.10 -3.14
N ARG A 123 -8.38 -16.22 -2.49
CA ARG A 123 -7.48 -16.96 -1.60
C ARG A 123 -7.21 -18.33 -2.20
N ILE A 124 -5.96 -18.58 -2.60
CA ILE A 124 -5.51 -19.78 -3.31
C ILE A 124 -4.73 -20.67 -2.35
N GLU A 125 -5.11 -21.93 -2.22
CA GLU A 125 -4.37 -22.87 -1.39
C GLU A 125 -2.99 -23.18 -2.00
N LYS A 126 -1.90 -22.98 -1.26
CA LYS A 126 -0.54 -23.19 -1.75
C LYS A 126 -0.25 -24.61 -2.18
N LYS A 127 -0.88 -25.60 -1.53
CA LYS A 127 -0.70 -27.01 -1.88
C LYS A 127 -1.19 -27.34 -3.28
N SER A 128 -2.24 -26.63 -3.74
CA SER A 128 -2.82 -26.79 -5.07
C SER A 128 -2.37 -25.72 -6.07
N PHE A 129 -1.47 -24.81 -5.69
CA PHE A 129 -1.11 -23.65 -6.49
C PHE A 129 -0.60 -24.01 -7.90
N TYR A 130 0.08 -25.14 -8.03
CA TYR A 130 0.61 -25.64 -9.29
C TYR A 130 -0.33 -26.62 -10.03
N ASP A 131 -1.50 -26.91 -9.46
CA ASP A 131 -2.46 -27.82 -10.08
C ASP A 131 -3.15 -27.13 -11.28
N THR A 132 -3.65 -27.93 -12.22
CA THR A 132 -4.44 -27.44 -13.36
C THR A 132 -5.70 -26.68 -12.90
N THR A 133 -6.21 -27.03 -11.72
CA THR A 133 -7.40 -26.41 -11.09
C THR A 133 -7.09 -26.17 -9.61
N PRO A 134 -6.43 -25.06 -9.26
CA PRO A 134 -6.15 -24.72 -7.86
C PRO A 134 -7.43 -24.54 -7.03
N ILE A 135 -7.34 -24.83 -5.75
CA ILE A 135 -8.43 -24.57 -4.79
C ILE A 135 -8.44 -23.06 -4.47
N ILE A 136 -9.55 -22.39 -4.79
CA ILE A 136 -9.70 -20.95 -4.66
C ILE A 136 -10.96 -20.63 -3.87
N ASP A 137 -10.82 -19.85 -2.81
CA ASP A 137 -11.89 -19.24 -2.05
C ASP A 137 -11.98 -17.73 -2.34
N THR A 138 -13.09 -17.12 -1.91
CA THR A 138 -13.34 -15.69 -2.07
C THR A 138 -13.64 -15.02 -0.74
N ILE A 139 -13.01 -13.86 -0.52
CA ILE A 139 -13.27 -12.94 0.58
C ILE A 139 -13.79 -11.66 -0.05
N ALA A 140 -15.12 -11.49 -0.05
CA ALA A 140 -15.76 -10.31 -0.61
C ALA A 140 -15.87 -9.22 0.45
N PHE A 141 -15.76 -7.95 0.05
CA PHE A 141 -15.87 -6.85 0.99
C PHE A 141 -16.44 -5.57 0.37
N SER A 142 -16.93 -4.71 1.26
CA SER A 142 -17.23 -3.31 0.99
C SER A 142 -16.59 -2.44 2.05
N TYR A 143 -16.36 -1.15 1.78
CA TYR A 143 -15.81 -0.25 2.79
C TYR A 143 -16.90 0.32 3.70
N ALA A 144 -16.70 0.30 5.01
CA ALA A 144 -17.63 0.88 5.98
C ALA A 144 -17.91 2.39 5.75
N LYS A 145 -16.95 3.10 5.13
CA LYS A 145 -17.06 4.55 4.88
C LYS A 145 -17.52 4.92 3.46
N GLN A 146 -17.63 3.96 2.54
CA GLN A 146 -18.12 4.24 1.19
C GLN A 146 -19.64 4.13 1.18
N THR A 147 -20.31 5.26 1.13
CA THR A 147 -21.79 5.36 1.10
C THR A 147 -22.32 5.84 -0.24
N ASP A 148 -21.49 6.46 -1.08
CA ASP A 148 -21.81 6.91 -2.42
C ASP A 148 -21.16 5.99 -3.47
N PHE A 149 -21.99 5.38 -4.30
CA PHE A 149 -21.60 4.53 -5.43
C PHE A 149 -21.99 5.16 -6.78
N SER A 150 -22.22 6.45 -6.82
CA SER A 150 -22.37 7.18 -8.08
C SER A 150 -21.06 7.13 -8.88
N VAL A 151 -21.21 7.16 -10.22
CA VAL A 151 -20.05 7.16 -11.12
C VAL A 151 -19.24 8.44 -10.92
N GLN A 152 -17.96 8.29 -10.68
CA GLN A 152 -17.00 9.37 -10.51
C GLN A 152 -16.11 9.53 -11.74
N LYS A 153 -15.42 10.66 -11.83
CA LYS A 153 -14.33 10.83 -12.78
C LYS A 153 -13.18 9.88 -12.43
N ALA A 154 -12.53 9.32 -13.44
CA ALA A 154 -11.36 8.46 -13.24
C ALA A 154 -10.28 9.14 -12.38
N ASN A 155 -9.65 8.36 -11.50
CA ASN A 155 -8.57 8.80 -10.62
C ASN A 155 -8.97 9.94 -9.65
N THR A 156 -10.19 9.87 -9.10
CA THR A 156 -10.67 10.85 -8.09
C THR A 156 -11.18 10.20 -6.81
N THR A 157 -11.47 8.91 -6.81
CA THR A 157 -11.94 8.19 -5.62
C THR A 157 -10.85 8.07 -4.55
N ASN A 158 -11.28 7.92 -3.29
CA ASN A 158 -10.43 7.52 -2.16
C ASN A 158 -10.70 6.07 -1.73
N PHE A 159 -11.51 5.31 -2.49
CA PHE A 159 -11.85 3.91 -2.26
C PHE A 159 -11.28 2.99 -3.34
N ASP A 160 -10.10 3.31 -3.80
CA ASP A 160 -9.30 2.51 -4.71
C ASP A 160 -8.27 1.75 -3.88
N CYS A 161 -8.37 0.43 -3.80
CA CYS A 161 -7.40 -0.37 -3.05
C CYS A 161 -6.30 -0.82 -4.02
N GLU A 162 -5.05 -0.74 -3.57
CA GLU A 162 -3.91 -1.10 -4.41
C GLU A 162 -2.88 -1.95 -3.67
N ALA A 163 -3.05 -2.10 -2.36
CA ALA A 163 -2.10 -2.86 -1.55
C ALA A 163 -2.80 -3.56 -0.39
N PHE A 164 -2.27 -4.68 0.03
CA PHE A 164 -2.69 -5.32 1.27
C PHE A 164 -1.61 -6.21 1.87
N VAL A 165 -1.73 -6.47 3.17
CA VAL A 165 -0.88 -7.43 3.89
C VAL A 165 -1.71 -8.33 4.78
N ILE A 166 -1.20 -9.54 5.04
CA ILE A 166 -1.82 -10.48 5.97
C ILE A 166 -1.01 -10.47 7.27
N LEU A 167 -1.69 -10.14 8.39
CA LEU A 167 -1.11 -10.22 9.73
C LEU A 167 -2.04 -11.00 10.63
N LYS A 168 -1.57 -12.13 11.17
CA LYS A 168 -2.35 -13.07 11.97
C LYS A 168 -3.64 -13.52 11.23
N ASP A 169 -4.80 -13.15 11.73
CA ASP A 169 -6.11 -13.56 11.21
C ASP A 169 -6.83 -12.47 10.41
N SER A 170 -6.11 -11.39 10.08
CA SER A 170 -6.66 -10.24 9.38
C SER A 170 -5.87 -9.89 8.12
N ILE A 171 -6.60 -9.42 7.13
CA ILE A 171 -6.07 -8.73 5.95
C ILE A 171 -6.21 -7.25 6.21
N TYR A 172 -5.13 -6.50 6.02
CA TYR A 172 -5.10 -5.05 6.11
C TYR A 172 -4.93 -4.47 4.72
N LEU A 173 -5.94 -3.71 4.29
CA LEU A 173 -6.05 -3.08 2.99
C LEU A 173 -5.53 -1.64 3.06
N PHE A 174 -4.82 -1.19 2.03
CA PHE A 174 -4.32 0.18 1.91
C PHE A 174 -4.91 0.81 0.66
N THR A 175 -5.62 1.93 0.82
CA THR A 175 -6.21 2.63 -0.30
C THR A 175 -5.19 3.54 -1.01
N LYS A 176 -5.32 3.66 -2.33
CA LYS A 176 -4.65 4.67 -3.16
C LYS A 176 -5.59 5.87 -3.27
N GLU A 177 -5.47 6.80 -2.33
CA GLU A 177 -6.39 7.94 -2.29
C GLU A 177 -5.99 9.02 -3.30
N TRP A 178 -6.64 9.01 -4.43
CA TRP A 178 -6.33 9.91 -5.56
C TRP A 178 -6.50 11.38 -5.23
N SER A 179 -7.54 11.75 -4.47
CA SER A 179 -7.81 13.13 -4.09
C SER A 179 -6.92 13.62 -2.96
N SER A 180 -6.78 12.82 -1.89
CA SER A 180 -6.14 13.22 -0.64
C SER A 180 -4.63 13.01 -0.61
N ARG A 181 -4.09 12.11 -1.46
CA ARG A 181 -2.69 11.65 -1.43
C ARG A 181 -2.29 11.02 -0.11
N LYS A 182 -3.25 10.38 0.53
CA LYS A 182 -3.11 9.59 1.76
C LYS A 182 -3.33 8.11 1.44
N THR A 183 -3.27 7.28 2.44
CA THR A 183 -3.75 5.90 2.41
C THR A 183 -4.57 5.64 3.66
N SER A 184 -5.78 5.15 3.50
CA SER A 184 -6.58 4.64 4.60
C SER A 184 -6.37 3.15 4.75
N ILE A 185 -6.22 2.72 6.00
CA ILE A 185 -6.05 1.33 6.37
C ILE A 185 -7.42 0.79 6.77
N TYR A 186 -7.84 -0.27 6.11
CA TYR A 186 -9.03 -1.02 6.48
C TYR A 186 -8.65 -2.46 6.85
N SER A 187 -9.50 -3.16 7.59
CA SER A 187 -9.27 -4.57 7.91
C SER A 187 -10.49 -5.42 7.65
N VAL A 188 -10.25 -6.65 7.20
CA VAL A 188 -11.22 -7.73 7.07
C VAL A 188 -10.62 -9.03 7.61
N PRO A 189 -11.44 -10.03 8.06
CA PRO A 189 -10.94 -11.36 8.34
C PRO A 189 -10.31 -12.02 7.11
N LYS A 190 -9.30 -12.88 7.28
CA LYS A 190 -8.69 -13.64 6.19
C LYS A 190 -9.41 -14.94 5.82
N THR A 191 -10.57 -15.19 6.42
CA THR A 191 -11.42 -16.35 6.13
C THR A 191 -12.41 -16.03 5.00
N PRO A 192 -12.82 -17.02 4.17
CA PRO A 192 -13.84 -16.80 3.14
C PRO A 192 -15.13 -16.25 3.73
N GLY A 193 -15.80 -15.36 3.01
CA GLY A 193 -17.05 -14.74 3.44
C GLY A 193 -17.27 -13.35 2.83
N ASN A 194 -18.32 -12.67 3.33
CA ASN A 194 -18.67 -11.31 2.94
C ASN A 194 -18.52 -10.36 4.13
N TYR A 195 -17.77 -9.31 4.00
CA TYR A 195 -17.40 -8.44 5.12
C TYR A 195 -17.58 -6.96 4.80
N THR A 196 -17.81 -6.19 5.85
CA THR A 196 -17.64 -4.74 5.82
C THR A 196 -16.27 -4.40 6.38
N ALA A 197 -15.38 -3.92 5.52
CA ALA A 197 -14.01 -3.56 5.87
C ALA A 197 -14.01 -2.38 6.86
N GLN A 198 -13.43 -2.59 8.04
CA GLN A 198 -13.43 -1.64 9.14
C GLN A 198 -12.22 -0.70 9.02
N HIS A 199 -12.49 0.61 9.02
CA HIS A 199 -11.44 1.62 9.01
C HIS A 199 -10.62 1.58 10.29
N GLN A 200 -9.29 1.56 10.16
CA GLN A 200 -8.34 1.53 11.27
C GLN A 200 -7.66 2.89 11.48
N GLU A 201 -7.08 3.45 10.43
CA GLU A 201 -6.32 4.70 10.46
C GLU A 201 -6.17 5.27 9.05
N THR A 202 -5.83 6.55 8.95
CA THR A 202 -5.45 7.19 7.68
C THR A 202 -4.05 7.81 7.81
N LEU A 203 -3.13 7.36 6.96
CA LEU A 203 -1.74 7.79 6.98
C LEU A 203 -1.48 8.85 5.90
N ASN A 204 -0.84 9.95 6.30
CA ASN A 204 -0.39 10.97 5.35
C ASN A 204 0.95 10.56 4.71
N VAL A 205 0.88 9.80 3.64
CA VAL A 205 2.05 9.32 2.89
C VAL A 205 2.54 10.33 1.84
N LYS A 206 1.78 11.40 1.59
CA LYS A 206 2.09 12.44 0.56
C LYS A 206 2.38 11.81 -0.79
N GLY A 207 1.55 10.88 -1.23
CA GLY A 207 1.69 10.12 -2.47
C GLY A 207 0.61 9.06 -2.64
N LEU A 208 0.75 8.23 -3.64
CA LEU A 208 -0.14 7.12 -3.96
C LEU A 208 0.56 5.83 -3.56
N ILE A 209 -0.04 5.03 -2.70
CA ILE A 209 0.44 3.68 -2.34
C ILE A 209 -0.09 2.72 -3.41
N THR A 210 0.76 1.78 -3.81
CA THR A 210 0.50 0.84 -4.90
C THR A 210 0.77 -0.61 -4.54
N ASP A 211 1.61 -0.89 -3.54
CA ASP A 211 1.80 -2.26 -3.02
C ASP A 211 2.41 -2.25 -1.62
N ALA A 212 2.39 -3.40 -0.95
CA ALA A 212 2.87 -3.58 0.40
C ALA A 212 3.45 -4.99 0.63
N THR A 213 4.53 -5.06 1.40
CA THR A 213 5.09 -6.34 1.86
C THR A 213 5.37 -6.31 3.36
N VAL A 214 5.25 -7.47 4.01
CA VAL A 214 5.63 -7.66 5.41
C VAL A 214 7.07 -8.13 5.48
N LEU A 215 7.86 -7.56 6.39
CA LEU A 215 9.22 -8.07 6.62
C LEU A 215 9.19 -9.52 7.11
N PRO A 216 10.17 -10.37 6.75
CA PRO A 216 10.23 -11.77 7.20
C PRO A 216 10.17 -11.92 8.71
N THR A 217 10.70 -10.94 9.46
CA THR A 217 10.60 -10.86 10.92
C THR A 217 9.19 -10.60 11.44
N LYS A 218 8.24 -10.26 10.56
CA LYS A 218 6.87 -9.80 10.88
C LYS A 218 6.80 -8.58 11.81
N LYS A 219 7.93 -7.84 11.95
CA LYS A 219 8.03 -6.64 12.79
C LYS A 219 8.08 -5.33 12.00
N GLY A 220 7.73 -5.36 10.74
CA GLY A 220 7.66 -4.19 9.88
C GLY A 220 6.88 -4.45 8.61
N ILE A 221 6.34 -3.37 8.07
CA ILE A 221 5.64 -3.31 6.78
C ILE A 221 6.36 -2.29 5.93
N VAL A 222 6.57 -2.62 4.67
CA VAL A 222 7.12 -1.72 3.67
C VAL A 222 6.09 -1.55 2.58
N LEU A 223 5.64 -0.33 2.39
CA LEU A 223 4.76 0.07 1.29
C LEU A 223 5.60 0.69 0.18
N CYS A 224 5.20 0.55 -1.05
CA CYS A 224 5.75 1.33 -2.15
C CYS A 224 4.69 2.24 -2.78
N GLY A 225 5.14 3.11 -3.67
CA GLY A 225 4.28 4.00 -4.40
C GLY A 225 5.04 5.17 -5.02
N TYR A 226 4.30 6.16 -5.52
CA TYR A 226 4.88 7.32 -6.18
C TYR A 226 4.16 8.63 -5.85
N SER A 227 4.84 9.74 -6.06
CA SER A 227 4.28 11.08 -5.86
C SER A 227 3.53 11.56 -7.11
N LYS A 228 2.87 12.72 -7.02
CA LYS A 228 2.21 13.38 -8.15
C LYS A 228 3.16 13.61 -9.35
N THR A 229 4.46 13.76 -9.09
CA THR A 229 5.49 13.95 -10.12
C THR A 229 6.16 12.65 -10.55
N LEU A 230 5.53 11.51 -10.30
CA LEU A 230 6.05 10.17 -10.60
C LEU A 230 7.44 9.93 -9.97
N GLN A 231 7.65 10.46 -8.76
CA GLN A 231 8.83 10.17 -7.96
C GLN A 231 8.54 8.98 -7.04
N PRO A 232 9.13 7.80 -7.28
CA PRO A 232 8.93 6.62 -6.46
C PRO A 232 9.45 6.79 -5.03
N PHE A 233 8.83 6.07 -4.11
CA PHE A 233 9.26 6.00 -2.73
C PHE A 233 8.89 4.64 -2.11
N VAL A 234 9.57 4.30 -1.03
CA VAL A 234 9.10 3.31 -0.06
C VAL A 234 8.72 4.02 1.24
N PHE A 235 7.72 3.45 1.92
CA PHE A 235 7.23 3.95 3.20
C PHE A 235 7.29 2.80 4.22
N VAL A 236 8.26 2.89 5.12
CA VAL A 236 8.53 1.86 6.13
C VAL A 236 7.75 2.17 7.40
N ILE A 237 7.06 1.16 7.92
CA ILE A 237 6.38 1.20 9.22
C ILE A 237 6.96 0.07 10.07
N ASP A 238 7.61 0.40 11.17
CA ASP A 238 8.18 -0.55 12.11
C ASP A 238 8.07 -0.08 13.56
N ASP A 239 8.68 -0.82 14.50
CA ASP A 239 8.67 -0.48 15.95
C ASP A 239 7.23 -0.30 16.49
N TYR A 240 6.35 -1.26 16.16
CA TYR A 240 4.98 -1.31 16.65
C TYR A 240 4.74 -2.53 17.53
N GLN A 241 3.74 -2.42 18.39
CA GLN A 241 3.28 -3.51 19.24
C GLN A 241 1.92 -4.04 18.78
N ASN A 242 1.72 -5.31 18.96
CA ASN A 242 0.51 -6.02 18.52
C ASN A 242 0.27 -5.83 17.01
N ASN A 243 -1.00 -5.77 16.57
CA ASN A 243 -1.34 -5.56 15.17
C ASN A 243 -1.59 -4.09 14.80
N ALA A 244 -1.41 -3.16 15.75
CA ALA A 244 -1.63 -1.72 15.52
C ALA A 244 -0.40 -1.07 14.86
N PHE A 245 0.06 -1.65 13.74
CA PHE A 245 1.27 -1.19 13.03
C PHE A 245 1.19 0.28 12.61
N TRP A 246 -0.01 0.82 12.36
CA TRP A 246 -0.20 2.24 12.05
C TRP A 246 0.23 3.19 13.16
N LYS A 247 0.43 2.70 14.38
CA LYS A 247 1.02 3.46 15.50
C LYS A 247 2.54 3.42 15.52
N GLY A 248 3.17 2.55 14.73
CA GLY A 248 4.63 2.39 14.66
C GLY A 248 5.36 3.61 14.09
N LYS A 249 6.69 3.53 14.12
CA LYS A 249 7.57 4.53 13.48
C LYS A 249 7.40 4.48 11.98
N LYS A 250 7.32 5.65 11.37
CA LYS A 250 7.08 5.82 9.92
C LYS A 250 8.26 6.55 9.29
N ARG A 251 8.74 6.02 8.15
CA ARG A 251 9.83 6.62 7.39
C ARG A 251 9.54 6.57 5.91
N LYS A 252 9.54 7.72 5.26
CA LYS A 252 9.45 7.81 3.80
C LYS A 252 10.86 7.94 3.22
N ILE A 253 11.19 7.09 2.25
CA ILE A 253 12.50 7.02 1.59
C ILE A 253 12.26 7.18 0.09
N LYS A 254 12.80 8.24 -0.52
CA LYS A 254 12.72 8.44 -1.97
C LYS A 254 13.63 7.46 -2.69
N ILE A 255 13.18 6.90 -3.80
CA ILE A 255 14.00 6.08 -4.69
C ILE A 255 14.53 6.98 -5.81
N LYS A 256 15.83 6.94 -6.08
CA LYS A 256 16.44 7.68 -7.20
C LYS A 256 16.10 7.02 -8.54
N LEU A 257 14.85 7.14 -8.94
CA LEU A 257 14.27 6.58 -10.17
C LEU A 257 13.11 7.49 -10.61
N PRO A 258 13.39 8.71 -11.15
CA PRO A 258 12.32 9.64 -11.51
C PRO A 258 11.47 9.10 -12.68
N PHE A 259 10.21 9.54 -12.72
CA PHE A 259 9.23 9.26 -13.79
C PHE A 259 8.81 7.80 -13.92
N HIS A 260 8.87 7.01 -12.82
CA HIS A 260 8.37 5.64 -12.79
C HIS A 260 7.16 5.52 -11.86
N GLN A 261 6.19 4.72 -12.29
CA GLN A 261 5.08 4.25 -11.47
C GLN A 261 5.48 2.87 -10.92
N ILE A 262 5.98 2.84 -9.67
CA ILE A 262 6.25 1.58 -8.99
C ILE A 262 4.92 1.00 -8.54
N GLU A 263 4.62 -0.24 -8.97
CA GLU A 263 3.36 -0.92 -8.71
C GLU A 263 3.54 -2.26 -7.96
N GLY A 264 4.76 -2.65 -7.65
CA GLY A 264 5.00 -3.87 -6.88
C GLY A 264 6.21 -3.78 -5.97
N ILE A 265 6.15 -4.45 -4.80
CA ILE A 265 7.27 -4.57 -3.85
C ILE A 265 7.25 -5.91 -3.12
N THR A 266 8.39 -6.59 -3.09
CA THR A 266 8.58 -7.80 -2.29
C THR A 266 10.01 -7.95 -1.78
N THR A 267 10.23 -8.87 -0.85
CA THR A 267 11.54 -9.23 -0.33
C THR A 267 11.54 -10.69 0.15
N ASP A 268 12.67 -11.35 0.04
CA ASP A 268 12.90 -12.66 0.66
C ASP A 268 13.57 -12.49 2.03
N ASP A 269 14.65 -11.73 2.08
CA ASP A 269 15.55 -11.64 3.23
C ASP A 269 15.32 -10.42 4.15
N GLY A 270 14.37 -9.55 3.77
CA GLY A 270 14.10 -8.29 4.48
C GLY A 270 15.20 -7.24 4.36
N LYS A 271 16.16 -7.42 3.43
CA LYS A 271 17.27 -6.48 3.16
C LYS A 271 17.25 -5.99 1.73
N ILE A 272 17.24 -6.93 0.80
CA ILE A 272 17.09 -6.68 -0.64
C ILE A 272 15.62 -6.71 -0.98
N PHE A 273 15.16 -5.66 -1.63
CA PHE A 273 13.78 -5.54 -2.09
C PHE A 273 13.75 -5.50 -3.60
N TYR A 274 12.79 -6.21 -4.14
CA TYR A 274 12.43 -6.21 -5.55
C TYR A 274 11.24 -5.29 -5.74
N LEU A 275 11.28 -4.46 -6.79
CA LEU A 275 10.20 -3.55 -7.16
C LEU A 275 9.94 -3.68 -8.64
N THR A 276 8.69 -3.57 -9.05
CA THR A 276 8.34 -3.43 -10.46
C THR A 276 7.73 -2.08 -10.74
N ASN A 277 7.93 -1.59 -11.96
CA ASN A 277 7.13 -0.51 -12.54
C ASN A 277 6.39 -1.02 -13.77
N GLU A 278 5.20 -0.51 -13.97
CA GLU A 278 4.45 -0.72 -15.21
C GLU A 278 5.02 0.09 -16.37
N ALA A 279 4.67 -0.30 -17.60
CA ALA A 279 4.96 0.50 -18.78
C ALA A 279 4.18 1.82 -18.71
N THR A 280 4.88 2.95 -18.85
CA THR A 280 4.23 4.27 -18.82
C THR A 280 4.59 5.06 -20.08
N ILE A 281 3.59 5.46 -20.85
CA ILE A 281 3.76 6.29 -22.05
C ILE A 281 2.96 7.58 -21.87
N LYS A 282 3.66 8.70 -21.65
CA LYS A 282 3.08 10.06 -21.62
C LYS A 282 3.88 10.95 -22.57
N LYS A 283 3.60 10.83 -23.87
CA LYS A 283 4.30 11.59 -24.92
C LYS A 283 4.19 13.09 -24.66
N PRO A 284 5.26 13.89 -25.00
CA PRO A 284 6.55 13.43 -25.51
C PRO A 284 7.58 13.10 -24.42
N PHE A 285 7.24 13.22 -23.12
CA PHE A 285 8.24 13.31 -22.04
C PHE A 285 8.54 12.00 -21.32
N ILE A 286 7.59 11.02 -21.30
CA ILE A 286 7.75 9.78 -20.56
C ILE A 286 7.48 8.61 -21.49
N ASN A 287 8.45 7.70 -21.56
CA ASN A 287 8.36 6.41 -22.21
C ASN A 287 9.21 5.41 -21.41
N THR A 288 8.61 4.76 -20.43
CA THR A 288 9.27 3.76 -19.58
C THR A 288 8.72 2.38 -19.91
N SER A 289 9.63 1.41 -20.09
CA SER A 289 9.26 0.00 -20.21
C SER A 289 8.99 -0.60 -18.83
N PRO A 290 8.29 -1.74 -18.74
CA PRO A 290 8.16 -2.47 -17.49
C PRO A 290 9.54 -2.99 -17.08
N GLN A 291 9.89 -2.84 -15.80
CA GLN A 291 11.21 -3.20 -15.27
C GLN A 291 11.09 -3.82 -13.89
N LEU A 292 12.04 -4.72 -13.58
CA LEU A 292 12.31 -5.20 -12.23
C LEU A 292 13.56 -4.47 -11.70
N HIS A 293 13.41 -3.86 -10.53
CA HIS A 293 14.48 -3.12 -9.86
C HIS A 293 14.85 -3.79 -8.54
N THR A 294 16.08 -3.62 -8.10
CA THR A 294 16.50 -3.99 -6.75
C THR A 294 16.99 -2.78 -5.97
N ILE A 295 16.66 -2.75 -4.68
CA ILE A 295 17.16 -1.77 -3.70
C ILE A 295 17.63 -2.48 -2.44
N ASP A 296 18.53 -1.86 -1.68
CA ASP A 296 19.02 -2.38 -0.39
C ASP A 296 18.55 -1.48 0.76
N LEU A 297 17.57 -1.94 1.53
CA LEU A 297 17.03 -1.22 2.67
C LEU A 297 17.75 -1.54 4.00
N SER A 298 18.82 -2.35 4.01
CA SER A 298 19.53 -2.78 5.23
C SER A 298 19.90 -1.64 6.16
N SER A 299 20.40 -0.53 5.61
CA SER A 299 20.82 0.65 6.39
C SER A 299 19.65 1.40 7.02
N PHE A 300 18.45 1.22 6.50
CA PHE A 300 17.23 1.88 6.97
C PHE A 300 16.44 1.03 7.98
N LEU A 301 16.74 -0.28 8.08
CA LEU A 301 16.03 -1.24 8.91
C LEU A 301 16.83 -1.71 10.13
N LYS A 302 18.09 -1.30 10.28
CA LYS A 302 19.02 -1.76 11.33
C LYS A 302 18.65 -1.37 12.77
N SER A 303 17.65 -0.55 13.02
CA SER A 303 17.32 -0.10 14.38
C SER A 303 16.60 -1.15 15.25
N GLN A 304 16.35 -2.36 14.74
CA GLN A 304 15.61 -3.42 15.46
C GLN A 304 16.49 -4.43 16.21
N ASN A 305 17.82 -4.44 16.00
CA ASN A 305 18.72 -5.45 16.59
C ASN A 305 19.63 -4.93 17.70
N GLN A 306 19.40 -3.73 18.23
CA GLN A 306 20.14 -3.18 19.38
C GLN A 306 19.16 -2.77 20.48
N LYS A 307 18.56 -3.76 21.15
CA LYS A 307 18.12 -3.69 22.54
C LYS A 307 18.07 -5.08 23.13
#